data_cd2f5fbdaed7dd64cec74c12ba3f7f3e
#
_entry.id   cd2f5fbdaed7dd64cec74c12ba3f7f3e
#
_cell.length_a   1.000
_cell.length_b   1.000
_cell.length_c   1.000
_cell.angle_alpha   90.00
_cell.angle_beta   90.00
_cell.angle_gamma   90.00
#
_symmetry.space_group_name_H-M   'P 1'
#
loop_
_entity.id
_entity.type
_entity.pdbx_description
1 polymer ?
#
loop_
_entity_poly.entity_id
_entity_poly.type
_entity_poly.pdbx_seq_one_letter_code
_entity_poly.pdbx_strand_id
1 'polypeptide(L)'
;MKKKVLTVLLTGAMVASMAAGATVVSAEDNDNTLTVWAWDQNFNIKSMQIAADQYAADHEGFSVDIIETSSDDCQTKLTTAANAGDYSTLPDIVLMQDNSYQKFLKAYPDAFTDLKDMNINWDDFGALKQSYSMVDDTHYGVPFDNGAVIACYRTDILEEAGYTLDDL
;
A
#
# COMPACT_ATOMS: atom_id res chain seq x y z
N MET A 1 -38.92 -25.99 33.03
CA MET A 1 -37.61 -25.47 33.44
C MET A 1 -36.40 -26.07 32.73
N LYS A 2 -36.45 -27.30 32.19
CA LYS A 2 -35.29 -27.96 31.55
C LYS A 2 -34.95 -27.46 30.12
N LYS A 3 -35.88 -26.84 29.38
CA LYS A 3 -35.64 -26.35 28.00
C LYS A 3 -34.90 -25.00 27.96
N LYS A 4 -35.01 -24.16 28.99
CA LYS A 4 -34.32 -22.84 29.03
C LYS A 4 -32.81 -22.96 29.37
N VAL A 5 -32.45 -24.00 30.14
CA VAL A 5 -31.03 -24.25 30.47
C VAL A 5 -30.24 -24.78 29.28
N LEU A 6 -30.88 -25.56 28.39
CA LEU A 6 -30.23 -26.11 27.20
C LEU A 6 -29.93 -25.05 26.16
N THR A 7 -30.78 -24.03 26.02
CA THR A 7 -30.57 -22.91 25.07
C THR A 7 -29.42 -21.99 25.50
N VAL A 8 -29.26 -21.77 26.80
CA VAL A 8 -28.16 -20.93 27.34
C VAL A 8 -26.79 -21.66 27.19
N LEU A 9 -26.76 -22.98 27.32
CA LEU A 9 -25.56 -23.77 27.17
C LEU A 9 -25.11 -23.86 25.69
N LEU A 10 -26.05 -23.89 24.73
CA LEU A 10 -25.71 -23.89 23.29
C LEU A 10 -25.17 -22.53 22.83
N THR A 11 -25.71 -21.43 23.33
CA THR A 11 -25.22 -20.07 23.01
C THR A 11 -23.83 -19.81 23.63
N GLY A 12 -23.58 -20.31 24.83
CA GLY A 12 -22.27 -20.22 25.48
C GLY A 12 -21.16 -21.00 24.74
N ALA A 13 -21.52 -22.16 24.16
CA ALA A 13 -20.56 -22.99 23.40
C ALA A 13 -20.20 -22.39 22.04
N MET A 14 -21.11 -21.65 21.38
CA MET A 14 -20.80 -20.98 20.10
C MET A 14 -19.92 -19.73 20.29
N VAL A 15 -20.05 -19.02 21.38
CA VAL A 15 -19.19 -17.85 21.68
C VAL A 15 -17.78 -18.29 22.08
N ALA A 16 -17.63 -19.45 22.73
CA ALA A 16 -16.32 -19.97 23.11
C ALA A 16 -15.51 -20.55 21.92
N SER A 17 -16.19 -20.97 20.83
CA SER A 17 -15.51 -21.52 19.65
C SER A 17 -15.06 -20.45 18.63
N MET A 18 -15.54 -19.21 18.74
CA MET A 18 -15.06 -18.07 17.93
C MET A 18 -13.85 -17.36 18.55
N ALA A 19 -13.54 -17.61 19.82
CA ALA A 19 -12.41 -16.99 20.51
C ALA A 19 -11.07 -17.75 20.34
N ALA A 20 -11.06 -18.92 19.67
CA ALA A 20 -9.88 -19.75 19.56
C ALA A 20 -9.16 -19.64 18.18
N GLY A 21 -9.48 -18.65 17.36
CA GLY A 21 -8.97 -18.54 15.99
C GLY A 21 -8.41 -17.19 15.55
N ALA A 22 -8.40 -16.21 16.42
CA ALA A 22 -7.71 -14.94 16.13
C ALA A 22 -6.61 -14.74 17.19
N THR A 23 -5.45 -15.33 16.94
CA THR A 23 -4.25 -14.72 17.49
C THR A 23 -4.10 -13.39 16.75
N VAL A 24 -4.64 -12.34 17.32
CA VAL A 24 -4.16 -10.99 17.04
C VAL A 24 -2.71 -11.05 17.52
N VAL A 25 -1.77 -11.23 16.59
CA VAL A 25 -0.42 -10.83 16.84
C VAL A 25 -0.52 -9.30 16.94
N SER A 26 -0.70 -8.80 18.17
CA SER A 26 -0.29 -7.45 18.46
C SER A 26 1.20 -7.43 18.15
N ALA A 27 1.58 -6.81 17.02
CA ALA A 27 2.92 -6.27 16.91
C ALA A 27 3.10 -5.44 18.19
N GLU A 28 4.11 -5.76 18.99
CA GLU A 28 4.57 -4.81 20.00
C GLU A 28 4.85 -3.53 19.22
N ASP A 29 4.19 -2.44 19.61
CA ASP A 29 4.49 -1.09 19.10
C ASP A 29 5.96 -0.81 19.43
N ASN A 30 6.83 -1.22 18.51
CA ASN A 30 8.22 -0.83 18.54
C ASN A 30 8.29 0.49 17.79
N ASP A 31 8.38 1.60 18.52
CA ASP A 31 8.43 2.97 18.00
C ASP A 31 9.44 3.18 16.85
N ASN A 32 10.32 2.20 16.61
CA ASN A 32 11.34 2.22 15.57
C ASN A 32 11.06 1.28 14.39
N THR A 33 9.86 0.70 14.29
CA THR A 33 9.49 -0.17 13.17
C THR A 33 8.42 0.51 12.31
N LEU A 34 8.70 0.73 11.03
CA LEU A 34 7.71 1.17 10.06
C LEU A 34 7.07 -0.02 9.37
N THR A 35 5.76 0.04 9.17
CA THR A 35 4.99 -0.93 8.38
C THR A 35 4.74 -0.39 6.98
N VAL A 36 4.92 -1.23 5.95
CA VAL A 36 4.78 -0.85 4.54
C VAL A 36 3.93 -1.86 3.80
N TRP A 37 2.95 -1.40 3.02
CA TRP A 37 2.24 -2.24 2.05
C TRP A 37 2.79 -2.03 0.64
N ALA A 38 3.21 -3.11 0.00
CA ALA A 38 3.74 -3.16 -1.37
C ALA A 38 3.40 -4.50 -2.02
N TRP A 39 3.56 -4.68 -3.35
CA TRP A 39 3.02 -5.85 -4.04
C TRP A 39 3.96 -6.61 -4.96
N ASP A 40 5.11 -6.07 -5.37
CA ASP A 40 6.02 -6.74 -6.30
C ASP A 40 7.33 -7.11 -5.60
N GLN A 41 7.52 -8.42 -5.39
CA GLN A 41 8.70 -8.96 -4.71
C GLN A 41 10.01 -8.71 -5.46
N ASN A 42 9.95 -8.61 -6.78
CA ASN A 42 11.15 -8.44 -7.61
C ASN A 42 11.51 -6.97 -7.85
N PHE A 43 10.60 -6.06 -7.58
CA PHE A 43 10.79 -4.64 -7.83
C PHE A 43 10.59 -3.78 -6.57
N ASN A 44 9.34 -3.43 -6.22
CA ASN A 44 9.13 -2.43 -5.17
C ASN A 44 9.42 -2.95 -3.76
N ILE A 45 9.07 -4.18 -3.41
CA ILE A 45 9.41 -4.80 -2.13
C ILE A 45 10.93 -4.90 -1.98
N LYS A 46 11.61 -5.40 -3.01
CA LYS A 46 13.06 -5.52 -2.99
C LYS A 46 13.76 -4.15 -2.87
N SER A 47 13.28 -3.15 -3.58
CA SER A 47 13.85 -1.80 -3.53
C SER A 47 13.66 -1.15 -2.16
N MET A 48 12.48 -1.32 -1.55
CA MET A 48 12.18 -0.84 -0.20
C MET A 48 13.04 -1.56 0.85
N GLN A 49 13.27 -2.87 0.69
CA GLN A 49 14.15 -3.61 1.60
C GLN A 49 15.60 -3.09 1.54
N ILE A 50 16.11 -2.82 0.33
CA ILE A 50 17.45 -2.24 0.18
C ILE A 50 17.54 -0.87 0.86
N ALA A 51 16.53 -0.02 0.68
CA ALA A 51 16.49 1.30 1.31
C ALA A 51 16.40 1.19 2.85
N ALA A 52 15.58 0.27 3.35
CA ALA A 52 15.44 -0.01 4.78
C ALA A 52 16.75 -0.48 5.40
N ASP A 53 17.45 -1.43 4.75
CA ASP A 53 18.74 -1.95 5.21
C ASP A 53 19.81 -0.85 5.24
N GLN A 54 19.83 0.04 4.25
CA GLN A 54 20.75 1.17 4.21
C GLN A 54 20.46 2.18 5.33
N TYR A 55 19.20 2.49 5.58
CA TYR A 55 18.81 3.41 6.64
C TYR A 55 19.11 2.82 8.02
N ALA A 56 18.83 1.54 8.24
CA ALA A 56 19.09 0.83 9.49
C ALA A 56 20.60 0.75 9.84
N ALA A 57 21.48 0.80 8.83
CA ALA A 57 22.94 0.78 9.07
C ALA A 57 23.43 2.00 9.88
N ASP A 58 22.75 3.15 9.73
CA ASP A 58 23.08 4.40 10.42
C ASP A 58 22.10 4.72 11.58
N HIS A 59 21.02 3.90 11.76
CA HIS A 59 19.97 4.11 12.75
C HIS A 59 19.70 2.83 13.54
N GLU A 60 20.44 2.66 14.62
CA GLU A 60 20.37 1.46 15.49
C GLU A 60 18.93 1.25 16.01
N GLY A 61 18.44 0.03 15.86
CA GLY A 61 17.09 -0.38 16.29
C GLY A 61 15.98 -0.06 15.30
N PHE A 62 16.25 0.63 14.18
CA PHE A 62 15.27 0.85 13.13
C PHE A 62 15.02 -0.43 12.31
N SER A 63 13.76 -0.67 11.97
CA SER A 63 13.36 -1.77 11.08
C SER A 63 12.15 -1.38 10.22
N VAL A 64 11.95 -2.13 9.15
CA VAL A 64 10.77 -2.00 8.28
C VAL A 64 10.12 -3.37 8.12
N ASP A 65 8.83 -3.45 8.38
CA ASP A 65 8.00 -4.63 8.10
C ASP A 65 7.23 -4.40 6.80
N ILE A 66 7.68 -5.06 5.73
CA ILE A 66 7.08 -4.94 4.40
C ILE A 66 6.08 -6.08 4.20
N ILE A 67 4.81 -5.74 4.22
CA ILE A 67 3.69 -6.66 4.08
C ILE A 67 3.26 -6.69 2.62
N GLU A 68 3.43 -7.85 1.96
CA GLU A 68 2.95 -8.03 0.59
C GLU A 68 1.43 -7.91 0.55
N THR A 69 0.96 -6.86 -0.12
CA THR A 69 -0.47 -6.55 -0.24
C THR A 69 -0.73 -6.06 -1.67
N SER A 70 -1.63 -6.70 -2.39
CA SER A 70 -1.93 -6.31 -3.78
C SER A 70 -2.43 -4.85 -3.85
N SER A 71 -2.24 -4.19 -5.01
CA SER A 71 -2.73 -2.83 -5.22
C SER A 71 -4.23 -2.68 -4.96
N ASP A 72 -5.03 -3.68 -5.36
CA ASP A 72 -6.48 -3.68 -5.14
C ASP A 72 -6.83 -3.88 -3.66
N ASP A 73 -6.09 -4.72 -2.93
CA ASP A 73 -6.28 -4.90 -1.49
C ASP A 73 -5.87 -3.65 -0.71
N CYS A 74 -4.80 -2.96 -1.10
CA CYS A 74 -4.42 -1.66 -0.52
C CYS A 74 -5.58 -0.67 -0.62
N GLN A 75 -6.16 -0.52 -1.81
CA GLN A 75 -7.28 0.38 -2.06
C GLN A 75 -8.54 -0.03 -1.27
N THR A 76 -8.82 -1.34 -1.19
CA THR A 76 -9.98 -1.86 -0.47
C THR A 76 -9.85 -1.64 1.04
N LYS A 77 -8.69 -1.94 1.62
CA LYS A 77 -8.42 -1.74 3.03
C LYS A 77 -8.45 -0.26 3.41
N LEU A 78 -7.83 0.61 2.58
CA LEU A 78 -7.88 2.06 2.77
C LEU A 78 -9.32 2.60 2.75
N THR A 79 -10.12 2.17 1.78
CA THR A 79 -11.54 2.55 1.68
C THR A 79 -12.32 2.08 2.92
N THR A 80 -12.05 0.87 3.40
CA THR A 80 -12.72 0.30 4.57
C THR A 80 -12.38 1.08 5.84
N ALA A 81 -11.11 1.36 6.06
CA ALA A 81 -10.63 2.15 7.20
C ALA A 81 -11.23 3.57 7.18
N ALA A 82 -11.19 4.23 6.03
CA ALA A 82 -11.73 5.58 5.86
C ALA A 82 -13.25 5.66 6.10
N ASN A 83 -14.02 4.68 5.60
CA ASN A 83 -15.46 4.61 5.85
C ASN A 83 -15.80 4.33 7.33
N ALA A 84 -14.94 3.61 8.02
CA ALA A 84 -15.09 3.37 9.46
C ALA A 84 -14.62 4.56 10.32
N GLY A 85 -13.85 5.49 9.75
CA GLY A 85 -13.18 6.56 10.50
C GLY A 85 -12.10 6.05 11.45
N ASP A 86 -11.56 4.86 11.15
CA ASP A 86 -10.55 4.18 11.96
C ASP A 86 -9.35 3.80 11.07
N TYR A 87 -8.27 4.52 11.20
CA TYR A 87 -7.03 4.34 10.44
C TYR A 87 -5.98 3.48 11.15
N SER A 88 -6.27 2.97 12.35
CA SER A 88 -5.34 2.17 13.16
C SER A 88 -4.89 0.86 12.50
N THR A 89 -5.60 0.40 11.48
CA THR A 89 -5.29 -0.82 10.73
C THR A 89 -4.47 -0.57 9.46
N LEU A 90 -4.21 0.70 9.14
CA LEU A 90 -3.38 1.06 7.99
C LEU A 90 -1.88 0.98 8.33
N PRO A 91 -1.01 0.77 7.35
CA PRO A 91 0.43 0.83 7.54
C PRO A 91 0.89 2.28 7.65
N ASP A 92 2.14 2.47 8.09
CA ASP A 92 2.77 3.80 8.08
C ASP A 92 3.02 4.29 6.65
N ILE A 93 3.31 3.37 5.73
CA ILE A 93 3.55 3.67 4.32
C ILE A 93 2.74 2.72 3.43
N VAL A 94 2.03 3.27 2.47
CA VAL A 94 1.30 2.49 1.45
C VAL A 94 1.79 2.85 0.06
N LEU A 95 2.16 1.84 -0.73
CA LEU A 95 2.42 2.03 -2.15
C LEU A 95 1.09 2.23 -2.88
N MET A 96 1.01 3.25 -3.72
CA MET A 96 -0.19 3.60 -4.50
C MET A 96 0.16 3.83 -5.96
N GLN A 97 -0.70 3.36 -6.85
CA GLN A 97 -0.56 3.65 -8.28
C GLN A 97 -0.97 5.09 -8.59
N ASP A 98 -0.24 5.76 -9.47
CA ASP A 98 -0.49 7.14 -9.89
C ASP A 98 -1.94 7.38 -10.35
N ASN A 99 -2.50 6.45 -11.11
CA ASN A 99 -3.85 6.54 -11.66
C ASN A 99 -4.98 6.48 -10.61
N SER A 100 -4.69 6.03 -9.41
CA SER A 100 -5.67 5.89 -8.33
C SER A 100 -5.44 6.86 -7.17
N TYR A 101 -4.22 7.33 -6.96
CA TYR A 101 -3.85 8.07 -5.76
C TYR A 101 -4.67 9.36 -5.57
N GLN A 102 -4.80 10.18 -6.61
CA GLN A 102 -5.59 11.42 -6.55
C GLN A 102 -7.04 11.20 -6.11
N LYS A 103 -7.65 10.09 -6.49
CA LYS A 103 -9.01 9.74 -6.06
C LYS A 103 -9.08 9.56 -4.55
N PHE A 104 -8.12 8.82 -3.98
CA PHE A 104 -8.08 8.57 -2.54
C PHE A 104 -7.71 9.81 -1.75
N LEU A 105 -6.74 10.57 -2.22
CA LEU A 105 -6.30 11.81 -1.59
C LEU A 105 -7.43 12.84 -1.48
N LYS A 106 -8.28 12.95 -2.50
CA LYS A 106 -9.45 13.84 -2.50
C LYS A 106 -10.63 13.31 -1.69
N ALA A 107 -10.83 11.99 -1.69
CA ALA A 107 -11.96 11.38 -0.97
C ALA A 107 -11.69 11.23 0.54
N TYR A 108 -10.45 11.01 0.91
CA TYR A 108 -10.04 10.68 2.27
C TYR A 108 -8.76 11.44 2.68
N PRO A 109 -8.79 12.79 2.71
CA PRO A 109 -7.58 13.58 2.99
C PRO A 109 -6.97 13.28 4.35
N ASP A 110 -7.78 12.93 5.35
CA ASP A 110 -7.34 12.61 6.71
C ASP A 110 -6.57 11.27 6.81
N ALA A 111 -6.58 10.46 5.75
CA ALA A 111 -5.82 9.21 5.70
C ALA A 111 -4.34 9.41 5.30
N PHE A 112 -3.95 10.62 4.91
CA PHE A 112 -2.62 10.92 4.39
C PHE A 112 -1.97 12.07 5.14
N THR A 113 -0.68 11.95 5.39
CA THR A 113 0.11 12.98 6.07
C THR A 113 0.65 14.01 5.07
N ASP A 114 0.53 15.29 5.39
CA ASP A 114 1.20 16.39 4.71
C ASP A 114 2.73 16.27 4.93
N LEU A 115 3.48 16.28 3.83
CA LEU A 115 4.93 16.07 3.84
C LEU A 115 5.75 17.37 3.85
N LYS A 116 5.12 18.53 4.07
CA LYS A 116 5.79 19.86 4.01
C LYS A 116 6.97 20.01 4.96
N ASP A 117 6.90 19.37 6.12
CA ASP A 117 7.93 19.45 7.16
C ASP A 117 9.03 18.37 7.00
N MET A 118 8.92 17.50 5.99
CA MET A 118 9.93 16.50 5.67
C MET A 118 11.06 17.11 4.82
N ASN A 119 12.30 16.73 5.12
CA ASN A 119 13.47 17.16 4.36
C ASN A 119 13.62 16.37 3.05
N ILE A 120 12.72 16.63 2.09
CA ILE A 120 12.71 15.98 0.78
C ILE A 120 13.14 17.01 -0.27
N ASN A 121 14.15 16.65 -1.09
CA ASN A 121 14.53 17.45 -2.23
C ASN A 121 13.59 17.15 -3.42
N TRP A 122 12.54 17.95 -3.57
CA TRP A 122 11.54 17.77 -4.62
C TRP A 122 12.07 17.98 -6.03
N ASP A 123 13.19 18.69 -6.21
CA ASP A 123 13.82 18.89 -7.51
C ASP A 123 14.39 17.58 -8.10
N ASP A 124 14.57 16.54 -7.28
CA ASP A 124 14.99 15.21 -7.74
C ASP A 124 13.88 14.45 -8.48
N PHE A 125 12.64 14.93 -8.42
CA PHE A 125 11.48 14.27 -9.02
C PHE A 125 10.88 15.09 -10.16
N GLY A 126 10.52 14.44 -11.25
CA GLY A 126 9.83 15.08 -12.38
C GLY A 126 8.47 15.68 -11.95
N ALA A 127 8.18 16.89 -12.42
CA ALA A 127 6.96 17.64 -12.04
C ALA A 127 5.65 16.85 -12.26
N LEU A 128 5.57 16.06 -13.34
CA LEU A 128 4.41 15.21 -13.61
C LEU A 128 4.21 14.16 -12.51
N LYS A 129 5.29 13.50 -12.06
CA LYS A 129 5.21 12.50 -11.00
C LYS A 129 4.79 13.13 -9.67
N GLN A 130 5.33 14.29 -9.34
CA GLN A 130 4.94 15.03 -8.14
C GLN A 130 3.44 15.36 -8.16
N SER A 131 2.88 15.78 -9.32
CA SER A 131 1.48 16.19 -9.43
C SER A 131 0.48 15.08 -9.06
N TYR A 132 0.84 13.81 -9.15
CA TYR A 132 -0.05 12.70 -8.77
C TYR A 132 -0.26 12.59 -7.25
N SER A 133 0.66 13.11 -6.46
CA SER A 133 0.61 13.08 -4.99
C SER A 133 0.42 14.46 -4.35
N MET A 134 0.05 15.46 -5.13
CA MET A 134 -0.16 16.83 -4.66
C MET A 134 -1.64 17.24 -4.69
N VAL A 135 -2.03 18.02 -3.70
CA VAL A 135 -3.28 18.80 -3.68
C VAL A 135 -2.94 20.21 -3.17
N ASP A 136 -3.38 21.23 -3.88
CA ASP A 136 -3.18 22.66 -3.51
C ASP A 136 -1.73 22.97 -3.10
N ASP A 137 -0.76 22.57 -3.93
CA ASP A 137 0.69 22.75 -3.72
C ASP A 137 1.27 22.01 -2.50
N THR A 138 0.51 21.12 -1.87
CA THR A 138 0.95 20.26 -0.77
C THR A 138 1.20 18.85 -1.23
N HIS A 139 2.37 18.31 -0.90
CA HIS A 139 2.74 16.92 -1.17
C HIS A 139 2.23 15.98 -0.07
N TYR A 140 1.64 14.86 -0.47
CA TYR A 140 1.15 13.79 0.41
C TYR A 140 1.77 12.44 0.10
N GLY A 141 2.67 12.37 -0.87
CA GLY A 141 3.38 11.15 -1.23
C GLY A 141 4.67 11.47 -1.98
N VAL A 142 5.63 10.57 -1.88
CA VAL A 142 6.92 10.65 -2.56
C VAL A 142 6.87 9.77 -3.80
N PRO A 143 7.26 10.26 -4.99
CA PRO A 143 7.36 9.43 -6.19
C PRO A 143 8.33 8.25 -5.96
N PHE A 144 7.87 7.03 -6.25
CA PHE A 144 8.68 5.84 -6.06
C PHE A 144 9.42 5.42 -7.33
N ASP A 145 8.74 5.43 -8.47
CA ASP A 145 9.31 5.05 -9.76
C ASP A 145 8.83 5.96 -10.89
N ASN A 146 9.44 5.79 -12.06
CA ASN A 146 9.03 6.47 -13.28
C ASN A 146 9.07 5.47 -14.44
N GLY A 147 7.91 4.89 -14.77
CA GLY A 147 7.75 3.95 -15.86
C GLY A 147 7.45 4.65 -17.19
N ALA A 148 7.85 4.00 -18.28
CA ALA A 148 7.46 4.39 -19.64
C ALA A 148 6.52 3.34 -20.22
N VAL A 149 5.45 3.80 -20.87
CA VAL A 149 4.61 2.92 -21.71
C VAL A 149 5.25 2.80 -23.07
N ILE A 150 5.47 1.56 -23.50
CA ILE A 150 6.00 1.25 -24.84
C ILE A 150 5.06 0.28 -25.55
N ALA A 151 5.01 0.38 -26.87
CA ALA A 151 4.40 -0.62 -27.73
C ALA A 151 5.47 -1.59 -28.25
N CYS A 152 5.21 -2.88 -28.13
CA CYS A 152 6.08 -3.92 -28.66
C CYS A 152 5.34 -4.65 -29.78
N TYR A 153 6.01 -4.84 -30.92
CA TYR A 153 5.45 -5.48 -32.08
C TYR A 153 6.22 -6.75 -32.43
N ARG A 154 5.51 -7.80 -32.78
CA ARG A 154 6.07 -9.01 -33.39
C ARG A 154 6.27 -8.74 -34.89
N THR A 155 7.45 -8.23 -35.25
CA THR A 155 7.76 -7.85 -36.64
C THR A 155 7.72 -9.04 -37.58
N ASP A 156 8.10 -10.24 -37.12
CA ASP A 156 7.99 -11.48 -37.87
C ASP A 156 6.54 -11.81 -38.28
N ILE A 157 5.57 -11.62 -37.38
CA ILE A 157 4.14 -11.84 -37.67
C ILE A 157 3.59 -10.75 -38.62
N LEU A 158 4.03 -9.49 -38.43
CA LEU A 158 3.65 -8.41 -39.35
C LEU A 158 4.10 -8.70 -40.77
N GLU A 159 5.35 -9.10 -40.95
CA GLU A 159 5.94 -9.47 -42.27
C GLU A 159 5.21 -10.65 -42.92
N GLU A 160 4.90 -11.70 -42.15
CA GLU A 160 4.10 -12.84 -42.62
C GLU A 160 2.69 -12.42 -43.09
N ALA A 161 2.10 -11.39 -42.42
CA ALA A 161 0.82 -10.81 -42.80
C ALA A 161 0.91 -9.78 -43.94
N GLY A 162 2.09 -9.46 -44.42
CA GLY A 162 2.35 -8.52 -45.50
C GLY A 162 2.39 -7.04 -45.06
N TYR A 163 2.62 -6.78 -43.76
CA TYR A 163 2.73 -5.45 -43.20
C TYR A 163 4.16 -5.18 -42.69
N THR A 164 4.49 -3.91 -42.58
CA THR A 164 5.73 -3.40 -41.95
C THR A 164 5.37 -2.48 -40.77
N LEU A 165 6.36 -2.04 -40.00
CA LEU A 165 6.13 -1.04 -38.93
C LEU A 165 5.66 0.31 -39.47
N ASP A 166 5.97 0.63 -40.73
CA ASP A 166 5.55 1.88 -41.37
C ASP A 166 4.09 1.87 -41.79
N ASP A 167 3.42 0.73 -41.72
CA ASP A 167 2.00 0.56 -42.01
C ASP A 167 1.12 0.73 -40.77
N LEU A 168 1.72 0.91 -39.54
CA LEU A 168 1.04 1.06 -38.27
C LEU A 168 0.97 2.53 -37.84
#